data_76929dc7866b603189374b4c58ace747
#
_entry.id   76929dc7866b603189374b4c58ace747
#
_cell.length_a   1.000
_cell.length_b   1.000
_cell.length_c   1.000
_cell.angle_alpha   90.00
_cell.angle_beta   90.00
_cell.angle_gamma   90.00
#
_symmetry.space_group_name_H-M   'P 1'
#
loop_
_entity.id
_entity.type
_entity.pdbx_description
1 polymer ?
#
loop_
_entity_poly.entity_id
_entity_poly.type
_entity_poly.pdbx_seq_one_letter_code
_entity_poly.pdbx_strand_id
1 'polypeptide(L)'
;HKGLKLLTEQYGLPYWNLNLCLEEMNFDWSKNTADCGEHLNYWGAVKVTRALGRRLEALGVPDHRGDNAYAAWDDCYTNFLELAEQAAGSTGEVLPLDWEKIE
;
A
#
# COMPACT_ATOMS: atom_id res chain seq x y z
N HIS A 1 -7.58 -17.91 -8.39
CA HIS A 1 -8.27 -17.49 -7.15
C HIS A 1 -8.79 -18.65 -6.30
N LYS A 2 -9.67 -19.51 -6.86
CA LYS A 2 -10.31 -20.58 -6.08
C LYS A 2 -9.29 -21.54 -5.45
N GLY A 3 -8.25 -21.95 -6.19
CA GLY A 3 -7.22 -22.85 -5.70
C GLY A 3 -6.42 -22.26 -4.52
N LEU A 4 -6.01 -20.99 -4.61
CA LEU A 4 -5.30 -20.31 -3.52
C LEU A 4 -6.18 -20.18 -2.28
N LYS A 5 -7.44 -19.80 -2.45
CA LYS A 5 -8.37 -19.69 -1.32
C LYS A 5 -8.54 -21.05 -0.60
N LEU A 6 -8.77 -22.12 -1.33
CA LEU A 6 -8.90 -23.46 -0.75
C LEU A 6 -7.61 -23.90 -0.03
N LEU A 7 -6.45 -23.61 -0.62
CA LEU A 7 -5.17 -23.95 -0.02
C LEU A 7 -4.95 -23.21 1.30
N THR A 8 -5.19 -21.90 1.32
CA THR A 8 -5.02 -21.09 2.55
C THR A 8 -6.03 -21.46 3.62
N GLU A 9 -7.27 -21.80 3.26
CA GLU A 9 -8.28 -22.33 4.19
C GLU A 9 -7.82 -23.65 4.82
N GLN A 10 -7.21 -24.55 4.04
CA GLN A 10 -6.68 -25.83 4.54
C GLN A 10 -5.60 -25.62 5.61
N TYR A 11 -4.80 -24.57 5.50
CA TYR A 11 -3.72 -24.25 6.46
C TYR A 11 -4.11 -23.20 7.51
N GLY A 12 -5.37 -22.78 7.55
CA GLY A 12 -5.83 -21.77 8.50
C GLY A 12 -5.19 -20.38 8.30
N LEU A 13 -4.74 -20.08 7.07
CA LEU A 13 -4.09 -18.82 6.73
C LEU A 13 -5.10 -17.81 6.20
N PRO A 14 -4.97 -16.52 6.56
CA PRO A 14 -5.80 -15.48 5.95
C PRO A 14 -5.49 -15.32 4.46
N TYR A 15 -6.53 -15.17 3.64
CA TYR A 15 -6.39 -14.91 2.21
C TYR A 15 -7.22 -13.69 1.81
N TRP A 16 -6.55 -12.67 1.30
CA TRP A 16 -7.19 -11.46 0.80
C TRP A 16 -6.95 -11.33 -0.71
N ASN A 17 -8.01 -11.31 -1.48
CA ASN A 17 -7.95 -10.95 -2.88
C ASN A 17 -8.26 -9.46 -3.03
N LEU A 18 -7.23 -8.63 -3.05
CA LEU A 18 -7.39 -7.17 -3.13
C LEU A 18 -8.06 -6.70 -4.43
N ASN A 19 -8.02 -7.50 -5.51
CA ASN A 19 -8.78 -7.19 -6.72
C ASN A 19 -10.31 -7.22 -6.52
N LEU A 20 -10.79 -7.80 -5.44
CA LEU A 20 -12.21 -7.79 -5.07
C LEU A 20 -12.55 -6.70 -4.04
N CYS A 21 -11.58 -5.88 -3.66
CA CYS A 21 -11.72 -4.84 -2.64
C CYS A 21 -11.58 -3.42 -3.22
N LEU A 22 -11.84 -3.25 -4.51
CA LEU A 22 -11.59 -1.98 -5.21
C LEU A 22 -12.42 -0.82 -4.63
N GLU A 23 -13.68 -1.07 -4.31
CA GLU A 23 -14.56 -0.06 -3.68
C GLU A 23 -14.06 0.34 -2.29
N GLU A 24 -13.65 -0.64 -1.46
CA GLU A 24 -13.08 -0.39 -0.14
C GLU A 24 -11.83 0.50 -0.19
N MET A 25 -11.04 0.34 -1.25
CA MET A 25 -9.82 1.10 -1.47
C MET A 25 -10.05 2.41 -2.23
N ASN A 26 -11.26 2.70 -2.68
CA ASN A 26 -11.53 3.77 -3.65
C ASN A 26 -10.57 3.71 -4.86
N PHE A 27 -10.37 2.50 -5.40
CA PHE A 27 -9.37 2.23 -6.43
C PHE A 27 -9.95 2.36 -7.83
N ASP A 28 -9.31 3.16 -8.66
CA ASP A 28 -9.65 3.38 -10.07
C ASP A 28 -8.47 2.96 -10.95
N TRP A 29 -8.64 1.95 -11.78
CA TRP A 29 -7.60 1.43 -12.64
C TRP A 29 -6.98 2.50 -13.56
N SER A 30 -7.79 3.44 -14.04
CA SER A 30 -7.32 4.50 -14.93
C SER A 30 -6.45 5.55 -14.25
N LYS A 31 -6.58 5.69 -12.92
CA LYS A 31 -5.89 6.71 -12.12
C LYS A 31 -4.79 6.14 -11.22
N ASN A 32 -4.92 4.86 -10.85
CA ASN A 32 -4.08 4.24 -9.84
C ASN A 32 -3.09 3.22 -10.42
N THR A 33 -2.98 3.15 -11.75
CA THR A 33 -1.99 2.32 -12.44
C THR A 33 -1.15 3.15 -13.41
N ALA A 34 0.07 2.67 -13.70
CA ALA A 34 1.00 3.33 -14.61
C ALA A 34 0.82 2.90 -16.07
N ASP A 35 0.28 1.70 -16.30
CA ASP A 35 0.29 1.02 -17.60
C ASP A 35 -0.97 0.18 -17.84
N CYS A 36 -2.11 0.84 -17.81
CA CYS A 36 -3.41 0.21 -18.09
C CYS A 36 -3.77 -0.99 -17.17
N GLY A 37 -3.16 -1.08 -15.99
CA GLY A 37 -3.57 -2.03 -14.97
C GLY A 37 -2.54 -3.12 -14.62
N GLU A 38 -1.34 -3.10 -15.18
CA GLU A 38 -0.30 -4.08 -14.82
C GLU A 38 0.50 -3.65 -13.58
N HIS A 39 0.88 -2.37 -13.48
CA HIS A 39 1.66 -1.85 -12.36
C HIS A 39 0.95 -0.70 -11.66
N LEU A 40 1.02 -0.70 -10.34
CA LEU A 40 0.53 0.41 -9.54
C LEU A 40 1.40 1.64 -9.76
N ASN A 41 0.77 2.80 -9.92
CA ASN A 41 1.47 4.06 -9.72
C ASN A 41 1.53 4.39 -8.21
N TYR A 42 2.14 5.51 -7.85
CA TYR A 42 2.26 5.94 -6.46
C TYR A 42 0.92 5.95 -5.71
N TRP A 43 -0.12 6.52 -6.31
CA TRP A 43 -1.46 6.63 -5.71
C TRP A 43 -2.11 5.27 -5.48
N GLY A 44 -1.99 4.39 -6.45
CA GLY A 44 -2.46 3.01 -6.33
C GLY A 44 -1.71 2.25 -5.23
N ALA A 45 -0.39 2.42 -5.16
CA ALA A 45 0.45 1.81 -4.13
C ALA A 45 0.02 2.26 -2.73
N VAL A 46 -0.24 3.56 -2.53
CA VAL A 46 -0.72 4.11 -1.24
C VAL A 46 -2.05 3.48 -0.84
N LYS A 47 -3.02 3.40 -1.75
CA LYS A 47 -4.35 2.83 -1.46
C LYS A 47 -4.27 1.35 -1.08
N VAL A 48 -3.50 0.57 -1.83
CA VAL A 48 -3.30 -0.86 -1.55
C VAL A 48 -2.57 -1.06 -0.22
N THR A 49 -1.52 -0.29 0.05
CA THR A 49 -0.76 -0.38 1.29
C THR A 49 -1.62 -0.04 2.51
N ARG A 50 -2.47 0.98 2.43
CA ARG A 50 -3.43 1.30 3.49
C ARG A 50 -4.42 0.17 3.76
N ALA A 51 -4.98 -0.41 2.71
CA ALA A 51 -5.91 -1.53 2.86
C ALA A 51 -5.22 -2.74 3.48
N LEU A 52 -3.96 -3.01 3.12
CA LEU A 52 -3.15 -4.05 3.74
C LEU A 52 -2.86 -3.74 5.21
N GLY A 53 -2.44 -2.51 5.52
CA GLY A 53 -2.14 -2.06 6.88
C GLY A 53 -3.32 -2.28 7.84
N ARG A 54 -4.53 -1.87 7.45
CA ARG A 54 -5.74 -2.13 8.25
C ARG A 54 -5.98 -3.62 8.52
N ARG A 55 -5.67 -4.49 7.57
CA ARG A 55 -5.81 -5.94 7.74
C ARG A 55 -4.75 -6.51 8.67
N LEU A 56 -3.52 -6.02 8.58
CA LEU A 56 -2.43 -6.43 9.48
C LEU A 56 -2.72 -5.97 10.92
N GLU A 57 -3.20 -4.75 11.11
CA GLU A 57 -3.65 -4.23 12.39
C GLU A 57 -4.77 -5.11 13.00
N ALA A 58 -5.76 -5.47 12.19
CA ALA A 58 -6.84 -6.37 12.61
C ALA A 58 -6.36 -7.78 12.99
N LEU A 59 -5.22 -8.21 12.48
CA LEU A 59 -4.54 -9.46 12.89
C LEU A 59 -3.66 -9.28 14.14
N GLY A 60 -3.58 -8.07 14.70
CA GLY A 60 -2.76 -7.77 15.87
C GLY A 60 -1.27 -7.60 15.58
N VAL A 61 -0.90 -7.33 14.32
CA VAL A 61 0.47 -6.94 13.99
C VAL A 61 0.74 -5.57 14.62
N PRO A 62 1.75 -5.46 15.49
CA PRO A 62 2.01 -4.21 16.22
C PRO A 62 2.54 -3.13 15.28
N ASP A 63 2.22 -1.87 15.60
CA ASP A 63 2.83 -0.71 14.97
C ASP A 63 4.15 -0.38 15.68
N HIS A 64 5.23 -0.39 14.93
CA HIS A 64 6.58 -0.11 15.44
C HIS A 64 7.12 1.24 14.98
N ARG A 65 6.30 2.10 14.39
CA ARG A 65 6.72 3.45 13.98
C ARG A 65 7.17 4.25 15.21
N GLY A 66 8.35 4.84 15.11
CA GLY A 66 8.96 5.58 16.22
C GLY A 66 9.56 4.72 17.33
N ASP A 67 9.59 3.40 17.18
CA ASP A 67 10.31 2.51 18.09
C ASP A 67 11.80 2.46 17.70
N ASN A 68 12.69 2.83 18.62
CA ASN A 68 14.13 2.86 18.38
C ASN A 68 14.72 1.52 17.90
N ALA A 69 14.10 0.40 18.24
CA ALA A 69 14.53 -0.91 17.76
C ALA A 69 14.31 -1.08 16.25
N TYR A 70 13.44 -0.26 15.66
CA TYR A 70 13.06 -0.29 14.25
C TYR A 70 13.43 1.00 13.51
N ALA A 71 14.28 1.86 14.08
CA ALA A 71 14.67 3.16 13.52
C ALA A 71 15.17 3.07 12.06
N ALA A 72 15.81 1.95 11.67
CA ALA A 72 16.23 1.74 10.29
C ALA A 72 15.06 1.72 9.28
N TRP A 73 13.85 1.37 9.70
CA TRP A 73 12.65 1.43 8.88
C TRP A 73 12.15 2.86 8.69
N ASP A 74 12.23 3.68 9.75
CA ASP A 74 11.89 5.10 9.70
C ASP A 74 12.87 5.85 8.76
N ASP A 75 14.17 5.50 8.80
CA ASP A 75 15.17 6.02 7.88
C ASP A 75 14.88 5.62 6.42
N CYS A 76 14.54 4.34 6.19
CA CYS A 76 14.14 3.86 4.86
C CYS A 76 12.89 4.59 4.35
N TYR A 77 11.93 4.85 5.20
CA TYR A 77 10.72 5.60 4.85
C TYR A 77 11.06 7.05 4.46
N THR A 78 11.92 7.72 5.23
CA THR A 78 12.39 9.08 4.94
C THR A 78 13.08 9.15 3.57
N ASN A 79 14.01 8.22 3.30
CA ASN A 79 14.68 8.12 2.01
C ASN A 79 13.70 7.85 0.86
N PHE A 80 12.69 7.02 1.08
CA PHE A 80 11.64 6.77 0.09
C PHE A 80 10.86 8.03 -0.25
N LEU A 81 10.50 8.85 0.75
CA LEU A 81 9.79 10.11 0.53
C LEU A 81 10.61 11.08 -0.31
N GLU A 82 11.91 11.21 -0.03
CA GLU A 82 12.81 12.06 -0.82
C GLU A 82 12.89 11.61 -2.28
N LEU A 83 12.99 10.30 -2.53
CA LEU A 83 12.99 9.75 -3.90
C LEU A 83 11.65 9.96 -4.61
N ALA A 84 10.54 9.79 -3.91
CA ALA A 84 9.20 10.03 -4.44
C ALA A 84 8.99 11.50 -4.81
N GLU A 85 9.47 12.42 -3.98
CA GLU A 85 9.41 13.85 -4.22
C GLU A 85 10.25 14.28 -5.45
N GLN A 86 11.47 13.72 -5.58
CA GLN A 86 12.31 13.94 -6.75
C GLN A 86 11.67 13.42 -8.05
N ALA A 87 11.06 12.23 -7.99
CA ALA A 87 10.35 11.65 -9.13
C ALA A 87 9.13 12.50 -9.53
N ALA A 88 8.34 12.97 -8.56
CA ALA A 88 7.20 13.84 -8.80
C ALA A 88 7.63 15.20 -9.36
N GLY A 89 8.70 15.80 -8.84
CA GLY A 89 9.26 17.04 -9.34
C GLY A 89 9.67 16.96 -10.82
N SER A 90 10.11 15.81 -11.29
CA SER A 90 10.46 15.57 -12.70
C SER A 90 9.24 15.47 -13.62
N THR A 91 8.08 15.09 -13.10
CA THR A 91 6.81 14.97 -13.85
C THR A 91 5.91 16.20 -13.69
N GLY A 92 6.25 17.12 -12.77
CA GLY A 92 5.41 18.27 -12.41
C GLY A 92 4.20 17.91 -11.53
N GLU A 93 4.11 16.66 -11.06
CA GLU A 93 3.10 16.22 -10.10
C GLU A 93 3.55 16.61 -8.68
N VAL A 94 2.64 17.17 -7.90
CA VAL A 94 2.84 17.41 -6.47
C VAL A 94 2.32 16.17 -5.73
N LEU A 95 3.22 15.39 -5.14
CA LEU A 95 2.82 14.29 -4.28
C LEU A 95 2.43 14.85 -2.91
N PRO A 96 1.23 14.55 -2.39
CA PRO A 96 0.95 14.83 -1.00
C PRO A 96 1.77 13.86 -0.16
N LEU A 97 2.72 14.38 0.55
CA LEU A 97 3.50 13.64 1.55
C LEU A 97 2.67 13.32 2.80
N ASP A 98 1.48 13.89 2.89
CA ASP A 98 0.57 13.68 4.01
C ASP A 98 -0.39 12.52 3.68
N TRP A 99 -0.07 11.38 4.22
CA TRP A 99 -0.85 10.12 4.06
C TRP A 99 -2.32 10.26 4.44
N GLU A 100 -2.64 11.14 5.36
CA GLU A 100 -4.00 11.33 5.87
C GLU A 100 -4.88 12.10 4.88
N LYS A 101 -4.27 12.80 3.93
CA LYS A 101 -4.97 13.62 2.93
C LYS A 101 -5.18 12.94 1.58
N ILE A 102 -4.70 11.70 1.41
CA ILE A 102 -4.94 10.93 0.18
C ILE A 102 -6.30 10.24 0.32
N GLU A 103 -7.32 10.81 -0.32
CA GLU A 103 -8.66 10.22 -0.45
C GLU A 103 -8.68 9.06 -1.46
#